data_60f59966d3f2376f337138dadc86b494
#
_entry.id   60f59966d3f2376f337138dadc86b494
#
_cell.length_a   1.000
_cell.length_b   1.000
_cell.length_c   1.000
_cell.angle_alpha   90.00
_cell.angle_beta   90.00
_cell.angle_gamma   90.00
#
_symmetry.space_group_name_H-M   'P 1'
#
loop_
_entity.id
_entity.type
_entity.pdbx_description
1 polymer ?
#
loop_
_entity_poly.entity_id
_entity_poly.type
_entity_poly.pdbx_seq_one_letter_code
_entity_poly.pdbx_strand_id
1 'polypeptide(L)'
;MQFIYLHGFASSPRSTKAVVFRERLTRLGHVVAVPDLEEGEFQGLTITRQLGVVRREIARTQGNLALIGSSMGGYLAVLAASQEPRIRRLVLMAPAIDMKARWTARYGADQLARWKANGVAPTFHHAYGEERLIGYGLYEDLDRYDSAPPVRIPALAFMGRKDETVAPAAVERWAAQNPSVRLRLLDSGHELIDQLETIWNESAAFFGIDPRK
;
A
#
# COMPACT_ATOMS: atom_id res chain seq x y z
N MET A 1 19.75 5.63 4.22
CA MET A 1 18.76 4.70 3.67
C MET A 1 17.92 5.48 2.69
N GLN A 2 17.57 4.91 1.56
CA GLN A 2 16.63 5.52 0.61
C GLN A 2 15.22 4.99 0.87
N PHE A 3 14.21 5.80 0.59
CA PHE A 3 12.81 5.47 0.83
C PHE A 3 12.01 5.53 -0.47
N ILE A 4 11.07 4.60 -0.62
CA ILE A 4 10.06 4.67 -1.67
C ILE A 4 8.70 4.58 -0.99
N TYR A 5 7.84 5.56 -1.22
CA TYR A 5 6.47 5.57 -0.73
C TYR A 5 5.50 5.13 -1.83
N LEU A 6 4.65 4.15 -1.52
CA LEU A 6 3.65 3.58 -2.43
C LEU A 6 2.25 3.97 -1.97
N HIS A 7 1.54 4.76 -2.77
CA HIS A 7 0.18 5.21 -2.45
C HIS A 7 -0.87 4.11 -2.66
N GLY A 8 -2.09 4.33 -2.17
CA GLY A 8 -3.20 3.40 -2.30
C GLY A 8 -3.88 3.42 -3.66
N PHE A 9 -4.89 2.56 -3.81
CA PHE A 9 -5.79 2.51 -4.96
C PHE A 9 -6.58 3.82 -5.10
N ALA A 10 -6.80 4.26 -6.33
CA ALA A 10 -7.53 5.50 -6.65
C ALA A 10 -6.99 6.73 -5.87
N SER A 11 -5.68 6.79 -5.69
CA SER A 11 -4.96 7.81 -4.93
C SER A 11 -3.82 8.38 -5.79
N SER A 12 -2.91 9.17 -5.21
CA SER A 12 -1.80 9.76 -5.97
C SER A 12 -0.57 10.00 -5.09
N PRO A 13 0.58 10.35 -5.71
CA PRO A 13 1.77 10.80 -4.99
C PRO A 13 1.56 12.06 -4.13
N ARG A 14 0.44 12.76 -4.29
CA ARG A 14 0.06 13.95 -3.53
C ARG A 14 -0.89 13.67 -2.39
N SER A 15 -1.16 12.40 -2.07
CA SER A 15 -1.98 12.04 -0.91
C SER A 15 -1.35 12.56 0.39
N THR A 16 -2.17 12.92 1.38
CA THR A 16 -1.74 13.51 2.65
C THR A 16 -0.62 12.71 3.31
N LYS A 17 -0.77 11.39 3.40
CA LYS A 17 0.25 10.50 3.99
C LYS A 17 1.57 10.53 3.19
N ALA A 18 1.49 10.49 1.86
CA ALA A 18 2.67 10.55 1.01
C ALA A 18 3.44 11.87 1.15
N VAL A 19 2.71 12.99 1.18
CA VAL A 19 3.30 14.32 1.35
C VAL A 19 4.00 14.43 2.70
N VAL A 20 3.33 14.05 3.79
CA VAL A 20 3.89 14.12 5.15
C VAL A 20 5.16 13.28 5.28
N PHE A 21 5.14 12.02 4.83
CA PHE A 21 6.32 11.16 4.91
C PHE A 21 7.47 11.69 4.04
N ARG A 22 7.17 12.11 2.81
CA ARG A 22 8.19 12.69 1.91
C ARG A 22 8.83 13.93 2.52
N GLU A 23 8.03 14.89 2.98
CA GLU A 23 8.55 16.16 3.52
C GLU A 23 9.38 15.94 4.78
N ARG A 24 8.88 15.12 5.71
CA ARG A 24 9.59 14.87 6.98
C ARG A 24 10.89 14.12 6.75
N LEU A 25 10.89 13.06 5.96
CA LEU A 25 12.10 12.31 5.64
C LEU A 25 13.11 13.16 4.85
N THR A 26 12.65 13.98 3.90
CA THR A 26 13.53 14.88 3.13
C THR A 26 14.16 15.95 4.02
N ARG A 27 13.39 16.52 4.95
CA ARG A 27 13.92 17.49 5.94
C ARG A 27 15.02 16.87 6.81
N LEU A 28 14.94 15.58 7.07
CA LEU A 28 15.94 14.82 7.83
C LEU A 28 17.12 14.31 6.94
N GLY A 29 17.22 14.81 5.70
CA GLY A 29 18.32 14.51 4.79
C GLY A 29 18.21 13.17 4.04
N HIS A 30 17.02 12.55 4.01
CA HIS A 30 16.80 11.30 3.29
C HIS A 30 16.27 11.53 1.88
N VAL A 31 16.62 10.63 0.96
CA VAL A 31 16.05 10.58 -0.39
C VAL A 31 14.75 9.78 -0.35
N VAL A 32 13.67 10.38 -0.85
CA VAL A 32 12.33 9.77 -0.88
C VAL A 32 11.75 9.86 -2.29
N ALA A 33 11.49 8.72 -2.90
CA ALA A 33 10.73 8.64 -4.13
C ALA A 33 9.25 8.33 -3.83
N VAL A 34 8.36 8.95 -4.58
CA VAL A 34 6.91 8.69 -4.52
C VAL A 34 6.42 8.52 -5.96
N PRO A 35 6.57 7.32 -6.55
CA PRO A 35 6.15 7.09 -7.92
C PRO A 35 4.63 7.19 -8.07
N ASP A 36 4.17 7.66 -9.23
CA ASP A 36 2.78 7.52 -9.64
C ASP A 36 2.53 6.07 -10.08
N LEU A 37 1.79 5.32 -9.28
CA LEU A 37 1.52 3.91 -9.52
C LEU A 37 0.51 3.67 -10.65
N GLU A 38 -0.17 4.72 -11.10
CA GLU A 38 -1.16 4.66 -12.18
C GLU A 38 -0.55 5.05 -13.53
N GLU A 39 0.51 5.86 -13.53
CA GLU A 39 1.16 6.41 -14.74
C GLU A 39 0.15 7.04 -15.72
N GLY A 40 -0.90 7.69 -15.18
CA GLY A 40 -1.98 8.30 -15.96
C GLY A 40 -2.98 7.33 -16.60
N GLU A 41 -2.87 6.03 -16.35
CA GLU A 41 -3.67 4.97 -16.98
C GLU A 41 -4.45 4.17 -15.94
N PHE A 42 -5.43 4.83 -15.31
CA PHE A 42 -6.23 4.22 -14.23
C PHE A 42 -7.09 3.06 -14.71
N GLN A 43 -7.71 3.18 -15.90
CA GLN A 43 -8.59 2.13 -16.42
C GLN A 43 -7.84 0.80 -16.66
N GLY A 44 -6.62 0.87 -17.17
CA GLY A 44 -5.77 -0.30 -17.41
C GLY A 44 -4.92 -0.72 -16.22
N LEU A 45 -5.24 -0.28 -15.01
CA LEU A 45 -4.48 -0.60 -13.80
C LEU A 45 -4.53 -2.08 -13.49
N THR A 46 -3.38 -2.66 -13.12
CA THR A 46 -3.24 -4.03 -12.61
C THR A 46 -2.15 -4.08 -11.54
N ILE A 47 -2.13 -5.09 -10.71
CA ILE A 47 -1.04 -5.33 -9.74
C ILE A 47 0.29 -5.52 -10.49
N THR A 48 0.28 -6.25 -11.60
CA THR A 48 1.47 -6.47 -12.45
C THR A 48 2.06 -5.15 -12.96
N ARG A 49 1.22 -4.22 -13.47
CA ARG A 49 1.68 -2.90 -13.93
C ARG A 49 2.27 -2.08 -12.80
N GLN A 50 1.57 -2.00 -11.68
CA GLN A 50 2.03 -1.26 -10.51
C GLN A 50 3.36 -1.81 -9.97
N LEU A 51 3.53 -3.14 -9.89
CA LEU A 51 4.81 -3.76 -9.54
C LEU A 51 5.91 -3.42 -10.57
N GLY A 52 5.55 -3.29 -11.84
CA GLY A 52 6.46 -2.78 -12.88
C GLY A 52 6.98 -1.38 -12.56
N VAL A 53 6.08 -0.47 -12.13
CA VAL A 53 6.46 0.88 -11.69
C VAL A 53 7.40 0.80 -10.49
N VAL A 54 7.04 0.01 -9.47
CA VAL A 54 7.85 -0.17 -8.26
C VAL A 54 9.25 -0.69 -8.60
N ARG A 55 9.37 -1.70 -9.47
CA ARG A 55 10.65 -2.27 -9.91
C ARG A 55 11.51 -1.24 -10.65
N ARG A 56 10.92 -0.44 -11.54
CA ARG A 56 11.64 0.64 -12.24
C ARG A 56 12.16 1.68 -11.25
N GLU A 57 11.37 2.04 -10.25
CA GLU A 57 11.82 2.99 -9.23
C GLU A 57 12.94 2.41 -8.36
N ILE A 58 12.84 1.16 -7.95
CA ILE A 58 13.90 0.44 -7.23
C ILE A 58 15.19 0.39 -8.07
N ALA A 59 15.10 0.16 -9.38
CA ALA A 59 16.27 0.11 -10.24
C ALA A 59 17.02 1.47 -10.36
N ARG A 60 16.34 2.59 -10.11
CA ARG A 60 16.93 3.94 -10.06
C ARG A 60 17.65 4.25 -8.76
N THR A 61 17.45 3.43 -7.74
CA THR A 61 18.03 3.62 -6.40
C THR A 61 19.26 2.76 -6.21
N GLN A 62 20.15 3.17 -5.30
CA GLN A 62 21.36 2.43 -4.93
C GLN A 62 21.33 2.05 -3.45
N GLY A 63 21.96 0.93 -3.11
CA GLY A 63 22.09 0.48 -1.72
C GLY A 63 20.79 -0.01 -1.10
N ASN A 64 20.72 0.06 0.23
CA ASN A 64 19.57 -0.44 1.00
C ASN A 64 18.38 0.50 0.93
N LEU A 65 17.18 -0.10 0.83
CA LEU A 65 15.89 0.56 0.69
C LEU A 65 14.98 0.27 1.89
N ALA A 66 14.08 1.21 2.14
CA ALA A 66 12.86 0.96 2.92
C ALA A 66 11.64 1.33 2.07
N LEU A 67 10.61 0.50 2.10
CA LEU A 67 9.34 0.82 1.49
C LEU A 67 8.33 1.26 2.55
N ILE A 68 7.55 2.27 2.20
CA ILE A 68 6.41 2.75 2.97
C ILE A 68 5.19 2.60 2.08
N GLY A 69 4.18 1.85 2.50
CA GLY A 69 3.02 1.59 1.65
C GLY A 69 1.69 1.80 2.37
N SER A 70 0.73 2.41 1.68
CA SER A 70 -0.63 2.60 2.19
C SER A 70 -1.63 1.77 1.38
N SER A 71 -2.49 1.01 2.05
CA SER A 71 -3.55 0.20 1.44
C SER A 71 -2.98 -0.72 0.34
N MET A 72 -3.41 -0.60 -0.92
CA MET A 72 -2.85 -1.33 -2.06
C MET A 72 -1.33 -1.13 -2.19
N GLY A 73 -0.81 0.08 -1.93
CA GLY A 73 0.62 0.33 -1.89
C GLY A 73 1.35 -0.46 -0.80
N GLY A 74 0.67 -0.75 0.31
CA GLY A 74 1.17 -1.65 1.37
C GLY A 74 1.28 -3.10 0.89
N TYR A 75 0.28 -3.59 0.18
CA TYR A 75 0.31 -4.91 -0.46
C TYR A 75 1.43 -5.01 -1.51
N LEU A 76 1.56 -4.01 -2.38
CA LEU A 76 2.65 -3.94 -3.37
C LEU A 76 4.04 -3.91 -2.70
N ALA A 77 4.18 -3.21 -1.56
CA ALA A 77 5.43 -3.18 -0.81
C ALA A 77 5.85 -4.56 -0.30
N VAL A 78 4.88 -5.36 0.18
CA VAL A 78 5.14 -6.75 0.62
C VAL A 78 5.54 -7.62 -0.58
N LEU A 79 4.80 -7.54 -1.70
CA LEU A 79 5.13 -8.28 -2.92
C LEU A 79 6.51 -7.92 -3.46
N ALA A 80 6.87 -6.63 -3.49
CA ALA A 80 8.20 -6.19 -3.93
C ALA A 80 9.31 -6.69 -3.02
N ALA A 81 9.09 -6.69 -1.69
CA ALA A 81 10.09 -7.12 -0.72
C ALA A 81 10.41 -8.62 -0.82
N SER A 82 9.47 -9.45 -1.30
CA SER A 82 9.74 -10.87 -1.53
C SER A 82 10.69 -11.15 -2.72
N GLN A 83 10.90 -10.14 -3.58
CA GLN A 83 11.66 -10.27 -4.83
C GLN A 83 12.94 -9.42 -4.89
N GLU A 84 13.08 -8.45 -3.98
CA GLU A 84 14.20 -7.49 -3.99
C GLU A 84 14.93 -7.50 -2.63
N PRO A 85 16.11 -8.12 -2.55
CA PRO A 85 16.84 -8.26 -1.30
C PRO A 85 17.43 -6.95 -0.74
N ARG A 86 17.48 -5.87 -1.55
CA ARG A 86 17.91 -4.55 -1.07
C ARG A 86 16.84 -3.88 -0.19
N ILE A 87 15.58 -4.33 -0.25
CA ILE A 87 14.53 -3.86 0.65
C ILE A 87 14.77 -4.45 2.02
N ARG A 88 15.03 -3.60 3.01
CA ARG A 88 15.47 -4.03 4.34
C ARG A 88 14.42 -3.80 5.43
N ARG A 89 13.46 -2.92 5.21
CA ARG A 89 12.40 -2.58 6.16
C ARG A 89 11.13 -2.17 5.44
N LEU A 90 9.99 -2.48 6.04
CA LEU A 90 8.66 -2.06 5.57
C LEU A 90 7.94 -1.27 6.66
N VAL A 91 7.26 -0.20 6.26
CA VAL A 91 6.20 0.45 7.03
C VAL A 91 4.91 0.37 6.22
N LEU A 92 3.88 -0.21 6.80
CA LEU A 92 2.63 -0.55 6.12
C LEU A 92 1.46 0.12 6.85
N MET A 93 0.63 0.86 6.14
CA MET A 93 -0.56 1.53 6.67
C MET A 93 -1.80 0.91 6.04
N ALA A 94 -2.62 0.23 6.85
CA ALA A 94 -3.80 -0.51 6.43
C ALA A 94 -3.55 -1.37 5.16
N PRO A 95 -2.52 -2.25 5.15
CA PRO A 95 -2.12 -2.98 3.94
C PRO A 95 -3.29 -3.83 3.43
N ALA A 96 -3.53 -3.80 2.10
CA ALA A 96 -4.67 -4.47 1.46
C ALA A 96 -4.47 -5.99 1.34
N ILE A 97 -4.24 -6.65 2.47
CA ILE A 97 -4.15 -8.11 2.58
C ILE A 97 -5.53 -8.71 2.30
N ASP A 98 -5.56 -9.82 1.58
CA ASP A 98 -6.80 -10.52 1.18
C ASP A 98 -7.76 -9.65 0.34
N MET A 99 -7.21 -8.72 -0.44
CA MET A 99 -7.99 -7.74 -1.20
C MET A 99 -9.00 -8.40 -2.14
N LYS A 100 -8.64 -9.49 -2.84
CA LYS A 100 -9.55 -10.17 -3.75
C LYS A 100 -10.75 -10.77 -3.03
N ALA A 101 -10.53 -11.46 -1.92
CA ALA A 101 -11.61 -12.02 -1.10
C ALA A 101 -12.53 -10.91 -0.57
N ARG A 102 -11.97 -9.80 -0.13
CA ARG A 102 -12.73 -8.63 0.33
C ARG A 102 -13.58 -8.03 -0.80
N TRP A 103 -13.03 -7.86 -1.98
CA TRP A 103 -13.78 -7.35 -3.14
C TRP A 103 -14.87 -8.32 -3.58
N THR A 104 -14.57 -9.64 -3.59
CA THR A 104 -15.57 -10.67 -3.87
C THR A 104 -16.77 -10.57 -2.91
N ALA A 105 -16.49 -10.43 -1.62
CA ALA A 105 -17.54 -10.31 -0.61
C ALA A 105 -18.32 -8.98 -0.75
N ARG A 106 -17.64 -7.88 -1.08
CA ARG A 106 -18.24 -6.55 -1.21
C ARG A 106 -19.15 -6.42 -2.43
N TYR A 107 -18.68 -6.89 -3.58
CA TYR A 107 -19.40 -6.73 -4.85
C TYR A 107 -20.42 -7.85 -5.09
N GLY A 108 -20.19 -9.06 -4.56
CA GLY A 108 -21.03 -10.22 -4.82
C GLY A 108 -20.93 -10.72 -6.29
N ALA A 109 -21.47 -11.91 -6.52
CA ALA A 109 -21.34 -12.60 -7.83
C ALA A 109 -21.92 -11.79 -8.99
N ASP A 110 -23.11 -11.23 -8.83
CA ASP A 110 -23.82 -10.53 -9.91
C ASP A 110 -23.10 -9.25 -10.35
N GLN A 111 -22.57 -8.48 -9.40
CA GLN A 111 -21.86 -7.24 -9.72
C GLN A 111 -20.50 -7.54 -10.37
N LEU A 112 -19.80 -8.57 -9.90
CA LEU A 112 -18.56 -9.05 -10.52
C LEU A 112 -18.81 -9.57 -11.92
N ALA A 113 -19.90 -10.31 -12.15
CA ALA A 113 -20.28 -10.79 -13.49
C ALA A 113 -20.57 -9.62 -14.43
N ARG A 114 -21.29 -8.60 -13.98
CA ARG A 114 -21.53 -7.38 -14.76
C ARG A 114 -20.23 -6.63 -15.05
N TRP A 115 -19.34 -6.47 -14.06
CA TRP A 115 -18.04 -5.83 -14.27
C TRP A 115 -17.21 -6.59 -15.31
N LYS A 116 -17.19 -7.94 -15.23
CA LYS A 116 -16.52 -8.79 -16.21
C LYS A 116 -17.11 -8.64 -17.62
N ALA A 117 -18.43 -8.69 -17.75
CA ALA A 117 -19.10 -8.58 -19.04
C ALA A 117 -18.88 -7.22 -19.72
N ASN A 118 -18.88 -6.14 -18.93
CA ASN A 118 -18.66 -4.77 -19.41
C ASN A 118 -17.17 -4.44 -19.60
N GLY A 119 -16.27 -5.23 -19.03
CA GLY A 119 -14.83 -5.00 -19.02
C GLY A 119 -14.39 -3.88 -18.06
N VAL A 120 -15.30 -2.97 -17.68
CA VAL A 120 -15.04 -1.81 -16.80
C VAL A 120 -16.18 -1.62 -15.80
N ALA A 121 -15.84 -0.94 -14.68
CA ALA A 121 -16.84 -0.48 -13.70
C ALA A 121 -16.48 0.94 -13.19
N PRO A 122 -17.47 1.76 -12.81
CA PRO A 122 -17.21 3.04 -12.19
C PRO A 122 -16.65 2.86 -10.78
N THR A 123 -15.70 3.71 -10.45
CA THR A 123 -15.02 3.74 -9.14
C THR A 123 -14.69 5.19 -8.80
N PHE A 124 -14.99 5.61 -7.57
CA PHE A 124 -14.62 6.94 -7.11
C PHE A 124 -13.11 7.05 -6.95
N HIS A 125 -12.52 8.03 -7.63
CA HIS A 125 -11.10 8.29 -7.58
C HIS A 125 -10.80 9.44 -6.62
N HIS A 126 -10.31 9.11 -5.42
CA HIS A 126 -10.13 10.07 -4.33
C HIS A 126 -9.19 11.23 -4.67
N ALA A 127 -8.13 10.99 -5.47
CA ALA A 127 -7.19 12.05 -5.82
C ALA A 127 -7.75 13.07 -6.82
N TYR A 128 -8.75 12.69 -7.61
CA TYR A 128 -9.42 13.59 -8.59
C TYR A 128 -10.77 14.06 -8.11
N GLY A 129 -11.37 13.43 -7.10
CA GLY A 129 -12.69 13.77 -6.57
C GLY A 129 -13.85 13.46 -7.54
N GLU A 130 -13.65 12.51 -8.46
CA GLU A 130 -14.62 12.14 -9.49
C GLU A 130 -14.71 10.62 -9.70
N GLU A 131 -15.77 10.14 -10.32
CA GLU A 131 -15.84 8.75 -10.77
C GLU A 131 -14.98 8.53 -12.02
N ARG A 132 -14.21 7.45 -12.02
CA ARG A 132 -13.43 6.96 -13.16
C ARG A 132 -13.71 5.49 -13.41
N LEU A 133 -13.45 5.04 -14.61
CA LEU A 133 -13.61 3.63 -14.96
C LEU A 133 -12.35 2.85 -14.57
N ILE A 134 -12.56 1.69 -13.93
CA ILE A 134 -11.52 0.69 -13.64
C ILE A 134 -11.78 -0.58 -14.41
N GLY A 135 -10.76 -1.13 -15.06
CA GLY A 135 -10.86 -2.36 -15.82
C GLY A 135 -10.98 -3.60 -14.93
N TYR A 136 -11.75 -4.60 -15.40
CA TYR A 136 -11.89 -5.89 -14.71
C TYR A 136 -10.54 -6.64 -14.60
N GLY A 137 -9.59 -6.32 -15.47
CA GLY A 137 -8.23 -6.86 -15.44
C GLY A 137 -7.51 -6.67 -14.12
N LEU A 138 -7.82 -5.61 -13.34
CA LEU A 138 -7.26 -5.46 -12.00
C LEU A 138 -7.71 -6.59 -11.07
N TYR A 139 -9.00 -6.97 -11.12
CA TYR A 139 -9.55 -8.04 -10.31
C TYR A 139 -9.01 -9.42 -10.73
N GLU A 140 -8.87 -9.66 -12.04
CA GLU A 140 -8.30 -10.90 -12.57
C GLU A 140 -6.81 -11.03 -12.24
N ASP A 141 -6.05 -9.94 -12.36
CA ASP A 141 -4.61 -9.96 -12.14
C ASP A 141 -4.23 -10.29 -10.68
N LEU A 142 -5.15 -10.09 -9.73
CA LEU A 142 -4.95 -10.50 -8.33
C LEU A 142 -4.75 -12.01 -8.16
N ASP A 143 -5.25 -12.86 -9.08
CA ASP A 143 -5.05 -14.31 -9.04
C ASP A 143 -3.60 -14.74 -9.27
N ARG A 144 -2.78 -13.85 -9.80
CA ARG A 144 -1.37 -14.12 -10.08
C ARG A 144 -0.47 -13.95 -8.87
N TYR A 145 -1.01 -13.44 -7.77
CA TYR A 145 -0.26 -13.05 -6.58
C TYR A 145 -0.86 -13.67 -5.33
N ASP A 146 0.02 -14.00 -4.38
CA ASP A 146 -0.41 -14.45 -3.05
C ASP A 146 -1.19 -13.31 -2.39
N SER A 147 -2.40 -13.62 -1.91
CA SER A 147 -3.28 -12.63 -1.27
C SER A 147 -2.79 -12.20 0.13
N ALA A 148 -1.98 -13.04 0.77
CA ALA A 148 -1.39 -12.83 2.09
C ALA A 148 0.12 -13.15 2.09
N PRO A 149 0.93 -12.44 1.29
CA PRO A 149 2.30 -12.83 1.01
C PRO A 149 3.17 -12.83 2.29
N PRO A 150 4.13 -13.77 2.41
CA PRO A 150 4.99 -13.85 3.58
C PRO A 150 5.97 -12.69 3.66
N VAL A 151 6.28 -12.26 4.89
CA VAL A 151 7.26 -11.19 5.19
C VAL A 151 8.42 -11.78 5.98
N ARG A 152 9.63 -11.66 5.43
CA ARG A 152 10.86 -12.19 6.04
C ARG A 152 11.82 -11.11 6.55
N ILE A 153 11.47 -9.85 6.38
CA ILE A 153 12.24 -8.69 6.82
C ILE A 153 11.46 -7.90 7.86
N PRO A 154 12.12 -7.11 8.71
CA PRO A 154 11.42 -6.29 9.70
C PRO A 154 10.36 -5.41 9.05
N ALA A 155 9.13 -5.51 9.54
CA ALA A 155 8.00 -4.72 9.10
C ALA A 155 7.21 -4.16 10.29
N LEU A 156 6.78 -2.91 10.17
CA LEU A 156 5.87 -2.25 11.10
C LEU A 156 4.56 -1.98 10.35
N ALA A 157 3.48 -2.60 10.78
CA ALA A 157 2.16 -2.45 10.18
C ALA A 157 1.22 -1.71 11.14
N PHE A 158 0.48 -0.74 10.61
CA PHE A 158 -0.58 -0.02 11.30
C PHE A 158 -1.93 -0.38 10.71
N MET A 159 -2.92 -0.62 11.55
CA MET A 159 -4.26 -1.00 11.12
C MET A 159 -5.31 -0.29 11.97
N GLY A 160 -6.29 0.31 11.33
CA GLY A 160 -7.43 0.90 12.01
C GLY A 160 -8.41 -0.17 12.49
N ARG A 161 -8.84 -0.11 13.76
CA ARG A 161 -9.84 -1.05 14.32
C ARG A 161 -11.21 -0.89 13.66
N LYS A 162 -11.50 0.30 13.12
CA LYS A 162 -12.75 0.68 12.48
C LYS A 162 -12.64 0.71 10.95
N ASP A 163 -11.63 0.03 10.38
CA ASP A 163 -11.42 -0.02 8.94
C ASP A 163 -12.51 -0.88 8.26
N GLU A 164 -13.33 -0.22 7.42
CA GLU A 164 -14.40 -0.87 6.65
C GLU A 164 -13.96 -1.28 5.23
N THR A 165 -12.78 -0.84 4.80
CA THR A 165 -12.22 -1.11 3.47
C THR A 165 -11.37 -2.37 3.47
N VAL A 166 -10.42 -2.47 4.39
CA VAL A 166 -9.61 -3.66 4.65
C VAL A 166 -10.05 -4.27 5.97
N ALA A 167 -10.35 -5.56 5.98
CA ALA A 167 -10.80 -6.22 7.21
C ALA A 167 -9.66 -6.31 8.24
N PRO A 168 -9.76 -5.68 9.43
CA PRO A 168 -8.70 -5.74 10.44
C PRO A 168 -8.32 -7.18 10.80
N ALA A 169 -9.30 -8.07 10.95
CA ALA A 169 -9.07 -9.47 11.24
C ALA A 169 -8.22 -10.21 10.18
N ALA A 170 -8.26 -9.80 8.91
CA ALA A 170 -7.40 -10.38 7.88
C ALA A 170 -5.94 -9.97 8.09
N VAL A 171 -5.70 -8.70 8.41
CA VAL A 171 -4.35 -8.18 8.68
C VAL A 171 -3.80 -8.75 9.99
N GLU A 172 -4.64 -8.92 11.00
CA GLU A 172 -4.26 -9.57 12.27
C GLU A 172 -3.83 -11.03 12.06
N ARG A 173 -4.62 -11.82 11.31
CA ARG A 173 -4.23 -13.21 10.95
C ARG A 173 -2.93 -13.26 10.17
N TRP A 174 -2.80 -12.39 9.17
CA TRP A 174 -1.58 -12.29 8.38
C TRP A 174 -0.37 -11.93 9.24
N ALA A 175 -0.48 -10.94 10.12
CA ALA A 175 0.61 -10.54 11.02
C ALA A 175 0.99 -11.66 12.00
N ALA A 176 0.00 -12.41 12.52
CA ALA A 176 0.26 -13.56 13.40
C ALA A 176 1.04 -14.70 12.70
N GLN A 177 0.89 -14.84 11.38
CA GLN A 177 1.64 -15.81 10.57
C GLN A 177 3.02 -15.30 10.13
N ASN A 178 3.33 -14.02 10.39
CA ASN A 178 4.57 -13.37 9.96
C ASN A 178 5.30 -12.74 11.16
N PRO A 179 6.16 -13.51 11.87
CA PRO A 179 6.84 -13.02 13.08
C PRO A 179 7.71 -11.77 12.88
N SER A 180 8.12 -11.47 11.64
CA SER A 180 8.84 -10.24 11.29
C SER A 180 7.95 -9.00 11.26
N VAL A 181 6.62 -9.15 11.34
CA VAL A 181 5.64 -8.05 11.30
C VAL A 181 5.23 -7.68 12.72
N ARG A 182 5.51 -6.44 13.11
CA ARG A 182 4.93 -5.83 14.30
C ARG A 182 3.67 -5.07 13.92
N LEU A 183 2.51 -5.56 14.36
CA LEU A 183 1.22 -4.93 14.10
C LEU A 183 0.83 -3.97 15.24
N ARG A 184 0.37 -2.78 14.86
CA ARG A 184 -0.21 -1.75 15.74
C ARG A 184 -1.66 -1.50 15.35
N LEU A 185 -2.58 -1.84 16.24
CA LEU A 185 -4.00 -1.55 16.06
C LEU A 185 -4.31 -0.17 16.65
N LEU A 186 -4.84 0.73 15.82
CA LEU A 186 -5.15 2.11 16.17
C LEU A 186 -6.68 2.32 16.21
N ASP A 187 -7.15 3.22 17.05
CA ASP A 187 -8.58 3.60 17.08
C ASP A 187 -8.88 4.59 15.94
N SER A 188 -8.97 4.06 14.72
CA SER A 188 -9.11 4.83 13.47
C SER A 188 -9.80 3.98 12.40
N GLY A 189 -10.25 4.64 11.32
CA GLY A 189 -10.73 4.02 10.09
C GLY A 189 -9.59 3.68 9.10
N HIS A 190 -9.95 3.48 7.81
CA HIS A 190 -9.01 3.09 6.76
C HIS A 190 -7.93 4.13 6.48
N GLU A 191 -8.30 5.40 6.49
CA GLU A 191 -7.40 6.48 6.09
C GLU A 191 -6.27 6.73 7.09
N LEU A 192 -6.47 6.44 8.39
CA LEU A 192 -5.47 6.61 9.45
C LEU A 192 -4.92 8.05 9.59
N ILE A 193 -5.61 9.05 9.04
CA ILE A 193 -5.13 10.45 9.02
C ILE A 193 -5.11 11.05 10.42
N ASP A 194 -6.10 10.72 11.24
CA ASP A 194 -6.22 11.13 12.65
C ASP A 194 -5.10 10.55 13.54
N GLN A 195 -4.40 9.53 13.08
CA GLN A 195 -3.28 8.87 13.77
C GLN A 195 -1.92 9.15 13.13
N LEU A 196 -1.85 10.10 12.20
CA LEU A 196 -0.66 10.29 11.36
C LEU A 196 0.59 10.68 12.15
N GLU A 197 0.44 11.44 13.23
CA GLU A 197 1.56 11.78 14.12
C GLU A 197 2.09 10.55 14.87
N THR A 198 1.21 9.71 15.38
CA THR A 198 1.59 8.45 16.03
C THR A 198 2.31 7.54 15.03
N ILE A 199 1.75 7.39 13.83
CA ILE A 199 2.33 6.57 12.77
C ILE A 199 3.71 7.09 12.37
N TRP A 200 3.86 8.41 12.20
CA TRP A 200 5.15 9.02 11.89
C TRP A 200 6.19 8.73 12.96
N ASN A 201 5.89 9.03 14.22
CA ASN A 201 6.83 8.89 15.34
C ASN A 201 7.29 7.43 15.50
N GLU A 202 6.37 6.46 15.45
CA GLU A 202 6.71 5.05 15.53
C GLU A 202 7.48 4.57 14.29
N SER A 203 7.15 5.07 13.09
CA SER A 203 7.89 4.75 11.85
C SER A 203 9.31 5.31 11.89
N ALA A 204 9.49 6.56 12.31
CA ALA A 204 10.81 7.17 12.46
C ALA A 204 11.69 6.37 13.43
N ALA A 205 11.15 6.05 14.61
CA ALA A 205 11.84 5.21 15.59
C ALA A 205 12.19 3.81 15.01
N PHE A 206 11.26 3.19 14.28
CA PHE A 206 11.49 1.91 13.62
C PHE A 206 12.60 1.98 12.55
N PHE A 207 12.74 3.10 11.85
CA PHE A 207 13.82 3.33 10.91
C PHE A 207 15.15 3.71 11.60
N GLY A 208 15.14 3.99 12.90
CA GLY A 208 16.30 4.50 13.64
C GLY A 208 16.56 5.99 13.38
N ILE A 209 15.52 6.74 13.08
CA ILE A 209 15.54 8.18 12.79
C ILE A 209 15.01 8.93 14.02
N ASP A 210 15.68 9.99 14.44
CA ASP A 210 15.13 10.89 15.48
C ASP A 210 14.12 11.84 14.82
N PRO A 211 12.82 11.72 15.14
CA PRO A 211 11.77 12.53 14.51
C PRO A 211 11.81 14.01 14.89
N ARG A 212 12.64 14.40 15.88
CA ARG A 212 12.73 15.78 16.40
C ARG A 212 13.86 16.60 15.77
N LYS A 213 14.70 15.99 14.97
CA LYS A 213 15.74 16.66 14.20
C LYS A 213 15.17 17.18 12.88
#